data_1f8d807280bcc630d0546199c6a98869
#
_entry.id   1f8d807280bcc630d0546199c6a98869
#
_cell.length_a   1.000
_cell.length_b   1.000
_cell.length_c   1.000
_cell.angle_alpha   90.00
_cell.angle_beta   90.00
_cell.angle_gamma   90.00
#
_symmetry.space_group_name_H-M   'P 1'
#
loop_
_entity.id
_entity.type
_entity.pdbx_description
1 polymer ?
#
loop_
_entity_poly.entity_id
_entity_poly.type
_entity_poly.pdbx_seq_one_letter_code
_entity_poly.pdbx_strand_id
1 'polypeptide(L)'
;MTLRTRTHAALALPGALLLALFFALPVLAVAVDAFSGGGAAFARVFGAAGFWTALGGSGVLTLVAATLSTVVGVAVALHLSRLSARQRTVLSLVIALPLTFSGLIVAYGFILGYGRAGFVTQLLARAGLDAATIGGALFTPTGLAFASSYYLIPRVVIGMLPVLVNFDRAQLAAAESLGATPSQAFRQVLLPQVAAPMVASFCLVAAVVFGAYGTALALVGTQLPILPLRLYSLISETGSDFPAAAALALLITAACSAIITTGEWVGSRHERHL
;
A
#
# COMPACT_ATOMS: atom_id res chain seq x y z
N MET A 1 -23.25 -21.06 -30.64
CA MET A 1 -22.47 -20.07 -29.87
C MET A 1 -23.29 -19.36 -28.77
N THR A 2 -24.62 -19.25 -28.88
CA THR A 2 -25.51 -18.47 -27.99
C THR A 2 -25.91 -19.13 -26.65
N LEU A 3 -25.92 -20.45 -26.54
CA LEU A 3 -26.26 -21.15 -25.27
C LEU A 3 -25.16 -21.10 -24.24
N ARG A 4 -23.88 -21.17 -24.67
CA ARG A 4 -22.70 -21.12 -23.80
C ARG A 4 -22.51 -19.74 -23.14
N THR A 5 -22.79 -18.66 -23.87
CA THR A 5 -22.73 -17.29 -23.33
C THR A 5 -23.82 -17.00 -22.29
N ARG A 6 -25.06 -17.53 -22.48
CA ARG A 6 -26.15 -17.38 -21.50
C ARG A 6 -25.88 -18.11 -20.20
N THR A 7 -25.29 -19.32 -20.26
CA THR A 7 -24.90 -20.08 -19.05
C THR A 7 -23.78 -19.39 -18.28
N HIS A 8 -22.76 -18.85 -18.96
CA HIS A 8 -21.70 -18.09 -18.30
C HIS A 8 -22.21 -16.78 -17.69
N ALA A 9 -23.12 -16.06 -18.36
CA ALA A 9 -23.76 -14.87 -17.82
C ALA A 9 -24.61 -15.18 -16.58
N ALA A 10 -25.38 -16.27 -16.60
CA ALA A 10 -26.17 -16.69 -15.45
C ALA A 10 -25.32 -17.11 -14.25
N LEU A 11 -24.17 -17.76 -14.47
CA LEU A 11 -23.22 -18.12 -13.41
C LEU A 11 -22.48 -16.89 -12.83
N ALA A 12 -22.24 -15.86 -13.65
CA ALA A 12 -21.62 -14.62 -13.19
C ALA A 12 -22.60 -13.67 -12.47
N LEU A 13 -23.91 -13.84 -12.65
CA LEU A 13 -24.95 -12.96 -12.14
C LEU A 13 -24.90 -12.77 -10.61
N PRO A 14 -24.79 -13.82 -9.77
CA PRO A 14 -24.73 -13.65 -8.32
C PRO A 14 -23.52 -12.81 -7.88
N GLY A 15 -22.34 -13.05 -8.47
CA GLY A 15 -21.14 -12.27 -8.19
C GLY A 15 -21.28 -10.82 -8.63
N ALA A 16 -21.85 -10.58 -9.81
CA ALA A 16 -22.10 -9.23 -10.31
C ALA A 16 -23.13 -8.47 -9.44
N LEU A 17 -24.18 -9.14 -8.96
CA LEU A 17 -25.15 -8.54 -8.05
C LEU A 17 -24.54 -8.18 -6.69
N LEU A 18 -23.70 -9.05 -6.13
CA LEU A 18 -22.99 -8.76 -4.90
C LEU A 18 -22.05 -7.57 -5.08
N LEU A 19 -21.31 -7.52 -6.16
CA LEU A 19 -20.41 -6.40 -6.47
C LEU A 19 -21.22 -5.10 -6.67
N ALA A 20 -22.32 -5.14 -7.38
CA ALA A 20 -23.20 -3.98 -7.59
C ALA A 20 -23.78 -3.48 -6.27
N LEU A 21 -24.30 -4.38 -5.42
CA LEU A 21 -24.96 -4.04 -4.17
C LEU A 21 -23.96 -3.53 -3.09
N PHE A 22 -22.84 -4.19 -2.93
CA PHE A 22 -21.92 -3.90 -1.84
C PHE A 22 -20.78 -2.96 -2.22
N PHE A 23 -20.51 -2.74 -3.49
CA PHE A 23 -19.47 -1.83 -3.96
C PHE A 23 -20.05 -0.66 -4.77
N ALA A 24 -20.77 -0.92 -5.87
CA ALA A 24 -21.21 0.15 -6.76
C ALA A 24 -22.25 1.06 -6.09
N LEU A 25 -23.21 0.49 -5.37
CA LEU A 25 -24.28 1.27 -4.72
C LEU A 25 -23.75 2.20 -3.61
N PRO A 26 -22.88 1.78 -2.67
CA PRO A 26 -22.26 2.69 -1.70
C PRO A 26 -21.41 3.79 -2.36
N VAL A 27 -20.64 3.46 -3.39
CA VAL A 27 -19.87 4.47 -4.14
C VAL A 27 -20.76 5.47 -4.82
N LEU A 28 -21.88 5.03 -5.42
CA LEU A 28 -22.88 5.91 -6.02
C LEU A 28 -23.53 6.81 -4.97
N ALA A 29 -23.88 6.27 -3.79
CA ALA A 29 -24.45 7.06 -2.69
C ALA A 29 -23.48 8.19 -2.28
N VAL A 30 -22.21 7.87 -2.06
CA VAL A 30 -21.18 8.87 -1.76
C VAL A 30 -21.03 9.89 -2.90
N ALA A 31 -21.13 9.45 -4.17
CA ALA A 31 -21.09 10.37 -5.30
C ALA A 31 -22.30 11.32 -5.32
N VAL A 32 -23.52 10.80 -5.07
CA VAL A 32 -24.73 11.64 -4.98
C VAL A 32 -24.59 12.69 -3.87
N ASP A 33 -24.08 12.32 -2.70
CA ASP A 33 -23.86 13.24 -1.60
C ASP A 33 -22.81 14.32 -1.94
N ALA A 34 -21.71 13.92 -2.58
CA ALA A 34 -20.65 14.83 -3.00
C ALA A 34 -21.14 15.89 -4.01
N PHE A 35 -22.08 15.53 -4.89
CA PHE A 35 -22.64 16.39 -5.93
C PHE A 35 -23.99 17.03 -5.56
N SER A 36 -24.55 16.75 -4.39
CA SER A 36 -25.86 17.25 -3.95
C SER A 36 -25.99 18.78 -3.98
N GLY A 37 -24.89 19.50 -3.84
CA GLY A 37 -24.83 20.98 -3.91
C GLY A 37 -24.22 21.53 -5.22
N GLY A 38 -24.35 20.83 -6.36
CA GLY A 38 -23.85 21.31 -7.65
C GLY A 38 -22.31 21.49 -7.70
N GLY A 39 -21.56 20.70 -6.90
CA GLY A 39 -20.09 20.79 -6.84
C GLY A 39 -19.53 21.75 -5.77
N ALA A 40 -20.37 22.44 -5.01
CA ALA A 40 -19.94 23.33 -3.92
C ALA A 40 -19.11 22.60 -2.84
N ALA A 41 -19.35 21.31 -2.63
CA ALA A 41 -18.57 20.47 -1.71
C ALA A 41 -17.10 20.38 -2.15
N PHE A 42 -16.84 20.17 -3.43
CA PHE A 42 -15.47 20.16 -3.97
C PHE A 42 -14.81 21.53 -3.83
N ALA A 43 -15.54 22.61 -4.10
CA ALA A 43 -15.00 23.98 -3.93
C ALA A 43 -14.59 24.24 -2.47
N ARG A 44 -15.38 23.78 -1.47
CA ARG A 44 -15.02 23.86 -0.05
C ARG A 44 -13.76 23.04 0.28
N VAL A 45 -13.67 21.81 -0.24
CA VAL A 45 -12.51 20.95 -0.03
C VAL A 45 -11.24 21.59 -0.59
N PHE A 46 -11.25 22.03 -1.85
CA PHE A 46 -10.09 22.66 -2.49
C PHE A 46 -9.76 24.05 -1.93
N GLY A 47 -10.75 24.80 -1.46
CA GLY A 47 -10.56 26.09 -0.81
C GLY A 47 -10.00 26.03 0.60
N ALA A 48 -10.07 24.86 1.25
CA ALA A 48 -9.53 24.67 2.59
C ALA A 48 -8.00 24.52 2.56
N ALA A 49 -7.26 25.40 3.24
CA ALA A 49 -5.79 25.31 3.33
C ALA A 49 -5.31 23.94 3.88
N GLY A 50 -6.07 23.36 4.81
CA GLY A 50 -5.78 22.04 5.38
C GLY A 50 -5.84 20.88 4.37
N PHE A 51 -6.55 21.02 3.24
CA PHE A 51 -6.56 20.02 2.17
C PHE A 51 -5.18 19.89 1.51
N TRP A 52 -4.57 20.99 1.11
CA TRP A 52 -3.28 20.98 0.43
C TRP A 52 -2.15 20.50 1.33
N THR A 53 -2.20 20.88 2.61
CA THR A 53 -1.25 20.37 3.62
C THR A 53 -1.42 18.87 3.81
N ALA A 54 -2.66 18.39 3.91
CA ALA A 54 -2.96 16.96 4.05
C ALA A 54 -2.61 16.14 2.78
N LEU A 55 -2.80 16.72 1.60
CA LEU A 55 -2.39 16.10 0.33
C LEU A 55 -0.86 15.95 0.27
N GLY A 56 -0.12 17.01 0.63
CA GLY A 56 1.33 16.97 0.72
C GLY A 56 1.83 15.93 1.73
N GLY A 57 1.24 15.91 2.93
CA GLY A 57 1.56 14.92 3.98
C GLY A 57 1.28 13.49 3.53
N SER A 58 0.11 13.23 2.91
CA SER A 58 -0.21 11.91 2.33
C SER A 58 0.78 11.52 1.24
N GLY A 59 1.15 12.45 0.35
CA GLY A 59 2.10 12.21 -0.73
C GLY A 59 3.49 11.82 -0.20
N VAL A 60 4.03 12.58 0.75
CA VAL A 60 5.33 12.30 1.36
C VAL A 60 5.32 10.96 2.09
N LEU A 61 4.32 10.72 2.94
CA LEU A 61 4.18 9.46 3.67
C LEU A 61 4.12 8.27 2.71
N THR A 62 3.30 8.40 1.67
CA THR A 62 3.14 7.35 0.64
C THR A 62 4.44 7.08 -0.08
N LEU A 63 5.14 8.12 -0.54
CA LEU A 63 6.40 7.96 -1.26
C LEU A 63 7.45 7.26 -0.38
N VAL A 64 7.62 7.72 0.86
CA VAL A 64 8.61 7.14 1.79
C VAL A 64 8.27 5.69 2.14
N ALA A 65 7.03 5.43 2.58
CA ALA A 65 6.64 4.08 3.01
C ALA A 65 6.60 3.08 1.84
N ALA A 66 6.10 3.49 0.66
CA ALA A 66 6.05 2.62 -0.51
C ALA A 66 7.46 2.34 -1.06
N THR A 67 8.34 3.34 -1.12
CA THR A 67 9.73 3.13 -1.56
C THR A 67 10.48 2.19 -0.63
N LEU A 68 10.44 2.45 0.69
CA LEU A 68 11.06 1.59 1.69
C LEU A 68 10.56 0.15 1.58
N SER A 69 9.23 -0.01 1.54
CA SER A 69 8.62 -1.34 1.49
C SER A 69 8.91 -2.08 0.19
N THR A 70 8.98 -1.36 -0.94
CA THR A 70 9.32 -1.96 -2.23
C THR A 70 10.78 -2.40 -2.26
N VAL A 71 11.71 -1.56 -1.83
CA VAL A 71 13.15 -1.91 -1.79
C VAL A 71 13.38 -3.13 -0.91
N VAL A 72 12.85 -3.11 0.32
CA VAL A 72 13.01 -4.24 1.25
C VAL A 72 12.27 -5.47 0.75
N GLY A 73 11.03 -5.33 0.26
CA GLY A 73 10.22 -6.44 -0.24
C GLY A 73 10.82 -7.13 -1.45
N VAL A 74 11.38 -6.37 -2.40
CA VAL A 74 12.11 -6.92 -3.56
C VAL A 74 13.37 -7.65 -3.11
N ALA A 75 14.15 -7.09 -2.18
CA ALA A 75 15.33 -7.74 -1.64
C ALA A 75 14.99 -9.08 -0.95
N VAL A 76 13.92 -9.11 -0.14
CA VAL A 76 13.41 -10.33 0.49
C VAL A 76 12.94 -11.32 -0.57
N ALA A 77 12.16 -10.91 -1.57
CA ALA A 77 11.68 -11.77 -2.65
C ALA A 77 12.83 -12.37 -3.47
N LEU A 78 13.88 -11.58 -3.76
CA LEU A 78 15.11 -12.04 -4.41
C LEU A 78 15.81 -13.13 -3.57
N HIS A 79 15.89 -12.94 -2.26
CA HIS A 79 16.46 -13.96 -1.38
C HIS A 79 15.62 -15.24 -1.39
N LEU A 80 14.30 -15.12 -1.22
CA LEU A 80 13.39 -16.26 -1.22
C LEU A 80 13.39 -17.04 -2.54
N SER A 81 13.55 -16.35 -3.67
CA SER A 81 13.60 -17.00 -4.99
C SER A 81 14.78 -17.95 -5.18
N ARG A 82 15.82 -17.80 -4.33
CA ARG A 82 17.04 -18.65 -4.34
C ARG A 82 16.95 -19.84 -3.42
N LEU A 83 15.94 -19.88 -2.55
CA LEU A 83 15.77 -20.96 -1.57
C LEU A 83 15.10 -22.20 -2.19
N SER A 84 15.25 -23.34 -1.50
CA SER A 84 14.50 -24.55 -1.86
C SER A 84 12.99 -24.33 -1.77
N ALA A 85 12.21 -25.10 -2.52
CA ALA A 85 10.74 -24.96 -2.57
C ALA A 85 10.11 -25.02 -1.16
N ARG A 86 10.58 -25.93 -0.31
CA ARG A 86 10.07 -26.11 1.07
C ARG A 86 10.37 -24.89 1.94
N GLN A 87 11.61 -24.41 1.94
CA GLN A 87 12.02 -23.21 2.71
C GLN A 87 11.25 -21.97 2.25
N ARG A 88 11.16 -21.78 0.93
CA ARG A 88 10.42 -20.67 0.32
C ARG A 88 8.95 -20.69 0.74
N THR A 89 8.27 -21.83 0.70
CA THR A 89 6.86 -21.93 1.12
C THR A 89 6.69 -21.58 2.59
N VAL A 90 7.50 -22.16 3.48
CA VAL A 90 7.41 -21.88 4.93
C VAL A 90 7.65 -20.39 5.22
N LEU A 91 8.73 -19.82 4.67
CA LEU A 91 9.04 -18.41 4.90
C LEU A 91 7.99 -17.47 4.29
N SER A 92 7.44 -17.81 3.12
CA SER A 92 6.35 -17.03 2.51
C SER A 92 5.09 -17.03 3.37
N LEU A 93 4.75 -18.15 4.00
CA LEU A 93 3.63 -18.23 4.95
C LEU A 93 3.87 -17.33 6.16
N VAL A 94 5.06 -17.38 6.76
CA VAL A 94 5.42 -16.52 7.91
C VAL A 94 5.37 -15.04 7.52
N ILE A 95 5.94 -14.69 6.35
CA ILE A 95 5.94 -13.31 5.84
C ILE A 95 4.51 -12.84 5.52
N ALA A 96 3.61 -13.72 5.14
CA ALA A 96 2.21 -13.37 4.84
C ALA A 96 1.35 -13.13 6.10
N LEU A 97 1.76 -13.59 7.29
CA LEU A 97 0.99 -13.42 8.53
C LEU A 97 0.57 -11.97 8.81
N PRO A 98 1.42 -10.94 8.62
CA PRO A 98 1.02 -9.54 8.81
C PRO A 98 -0.20 -9.11 8.00
N LEU A 99 -0.46 -9.74 6.87
CA LEU A 99 -1.59 -9.39 6.00
C LEU A 99 -2.95 -9.79 6.59
N THR A 100 -2.97 -10.68 7.57
CA THR A 100 -4.20 -11.13 8.24
C THR A 100 -4.69 -10.13 9.30
N PHE A 101 -3.83 -9.21 9.73
CA PHE A 101 -4.17 -8.23 10.75
C PHE A 101 -4.66 -6.92 10.12
N SER A 102 -5.65 -6.29 10.76
CA SER A 102 -6.05 -4.94 10.39
C SER A 102 -4.97 -3.92 10.78
N GLY A 103 -4.87 -2.81 10.04
CA GLY A 103 -3.90 -1.76 10.34
C GLY A 103 -4.00 -1.20 11.76
N LEU A 104 -5.20 -1.19 12.35
CA LEU A 104 -5.42 -0.78 13.72
C LEU A 104 -4.77 -1.75 14.73
N ILE A 105 -4.95 -3.05 14.52
CA ILE A 105 -4.32 -4.10 15.37
C ILE A 105 -2.81 -4.03 15.26
N VAL A 106 -2.29 -3.84 14.06
CA VAL A 106 -0.85 -3.64 13.83
C VAL A 106 -0.34 -2.45 14.62
N ALA A 107 -1.04 -1.30 14.57
CA ALA A 107 -0.67 -0.11 15.32
C ALA A 107 -0.59 -0.37 16.83
N TYR A 108 -1.59 -1.03 17.40
CA TYR A 108 -1.55 -1.40 18.83
C TYR A 108 -0.40 -2.35 19.16
N GLY A 109 -0.11 -3.32 18.28
CA GLY A 109 1.06 -4.18 18.42
C GLY A 109 2.37 -3.40 18.47
N PHE A 110 2.50 -2.38 17.59
CA PHE A 110 3.67 -1.49 17.58
C PHE A 110 3.73 -0.60 18.85
N ILE A 111 2.59 -0.10 19.34
CA ILE A 111 2.53 0.67 20.58
C ILE A 111 2.99 -0.18 21.77
N LEU A 112 2.51 -1.42 21.88
CA LEU A 112 2.89 -2.33 22.95
C LEU A 112 4.37 -2.77 22.82
N GLY A 113 4.89 -2.92 21.62
CA GLY A 113 6.28 -3.29 21.39
C GLY A 113 7.26 -2.12 21.51
N TYR A 114 6.98 -1.03 20.81
CA TYR A 114 7.94 0.07 20.55
C TYR A 114 7.47 1.43 21.07
N GLY A 115 6.27 1.55 21.66
CA GLY A 115 5.78 2.79 22.26
C GLY A 115 6.62 3.21 23.48
N ARG A 116 6.28 4.33 24.12
CA ARG A 116 7.03 4.90 25.26
C ARG A 116 7.19 3.93 26.43
N ALA A 117 6.21 3.09 26.68
CA ALA A 117 6.24 2.01 27.68
C ALA A 117 6.34 0.61 27.03
N GLY A 118 6.70 0.55 25.75
CA GLY A 118 6.75 -0.69 24.99
C GLY A 118 7.87 -1.61 25.45
N PHE A 119 7.67 -2.93 25.26
CA PHE A 119 8.60 -3.95 25.73
C PHE A 119 10.03 -3.75 25.17
N VAL A 120 10.17 -3.53 23.87
CA VAL A 120 11.46 -3.31 23.20
C VAL A 120 12.09 -2.01 23.67
N THR A 121 11.30 -0.94 23.79
CA THR A 121 11.76 0.36 24.30
C THR A 121 12.31 0.25 25.71
N GLN A 122 11.62 -0.48 26.60
CA GLN A 122 12.10 -0.70 27.97
C GLN A 122 13.36 -1.57 28.03
N LEU A 123 13.49 -2.54 27.11
CA LEU A 123 14.72 -3.34 27.02
C LEU A 123 15.91 -2.49 26.58
N LEU A 124 15.72 -1.61 25.58
CA LEU A 124 16.74 -0.67 25.11
C LEU A 124 17.10 0.38 26.16
N ALA A 125 16.12 0.81 26.98
CA ALA A 125 16.35 1.72 28.10
C ALA A 125 17.27 1.11 29.17
N ARG A 126 17.15 -0.20 29.43
CA ARG A 126 18.08 -0.93 30.32
C ARG A 126 19.52 -0.99 29.77
N ALA A 127 19.65 -0.87 28.44
CA ALA A 127 20.96 -0.77 27.78
C ALA A 127 21.52 0.68 27.73
N GLY A 128 20.87 1.62 28.41
CA GLY A 128 21.32 3.02 28.53
C GLY A 128 20.78 3.98 27.46
N LEU A 129 19.81 3.55 26.66
CA LEU A 129 19.16 4.41 25.66
C LEU A 129 17.96 5.14 26.25
N ASP A 130 17.68 6.36 25.80
CA ASP A 130 16.55 7.14 26.30
C ASP A 130 15.20 6.60 25.77
N ALA A 131 14.39 6.05 26.69
CA ALA A 131 13.10 5.48 26.39
C ALA A 131 12.08 6.50 25.83
N ALA A 132 12.20 7.77 26.25
CA ALA A 132 11.29 8.81 25.79
C ALA A 132 11.51 9.14 24.32
N THR A 133 12.77 9.26 23.91
CA THR A 133 13.17 9.51 22.52
C THR A 133 12.82 8.32 21.63
N ILE A 134 13.20 7.09 22.00
CA ILE A 134 12.97 5.89 21.19
C ILE A 134 11.47 5.62 21.06
N GLY A 135 10.76 5.57 22.18
CA GLY A 135 9.32 5.31 22.16
C GLY A 135 8.50 6.46 21.57
N GLY A 136 9.01 7.70 21.65
CA GLY A 136 8.41 8.88 21.02
C GLY A 136 8.51 8.85 19.50
N ALA A 137 9.59 8.29 18.94
CA ALA A 137 9.80 8.18 17.50
C ALA A 137 8.71 7.39 16.78
N LEU A 138 8.06 6.44 17.45
CA LEU A 138 6.94 5.68 16.88
C LEU A 138 5.75 6.58 16.50
N PHE A 139 5.50 7.65 17.26
CA PHE A 139 4.38 8.56 17.09
C PHE A 139 4.70 9.72 16.14
N THR A 140 5.66 9.53 15.25
CA THR A 140 6.06 10.48 14.20
C THR A 140 5.68 9.96 12.82
N PRO A 141 5.72 10.79 11.76
CA PRO A 141 5.51 10.34 10.39
C PRO A 141 6.45 9.20 9.97
N THR A 142 7.71 9.22 10.45
CA THR A 142 8.69 8.16 10.18
C THR A 142 8.35 6.88 10.91
N GLY A 143 7.88 6.96 12.17
CA GLY A 143 7.37 5.81 12.92
C GLY A 143 6.13 5.20 12.28
N LEU A 144 5.22 6.04 11.75
CA LEU A 144 4.06 5.57 10.99
C LEU A 144 4.48 4.85 9.70
N ALA A 145 5.46 5.37 8.95
CA ALA A 145 5.99 4.71 7.77
C ALA A 145 6.63 3.36 8.13
N PHE A 146 7.39 3.29 9.22
CA PHE A 146 7.99 2.06 9.74
C PHE A 146 6.91 1.02 10.13
N ALA A 147 5.91 1.41 10.93
CA ALA A 147 4.82 0.52 11.34
C ALA A 147 4.01 0.03 10.11
N SER A 148 3.78 0.90 9.13
CA SER A 148 3.10 0.53 7.89
C SER A 148 3.89 -0.48 7.06
N SER A 149 5.22 -0.41 7.08
CA SER A 149 6.10 -1.35 6.36
C SER A 149 5.87 -2.80 6.77
N TYR A 150 5.42 -3.05 8.00
CA TYR A 150 5.11 -4.38 8.50
C TYR A 150 4.11 -5.15 7.65
N TYR A 151 3.08 -4.49 7.11
CA TYR A 151 2.09 -5.12 6.23
C TYR A 151 2.28 -4.77 4.75
N LEU A 152 3.11 -3.79 4.43
CA LEU A 152 3.41 -3.41 3.04
C LEU A 152 4.49 -4.31 2.43
N ILE A 153 5.57 -4.60 3.17
CA ILE A 153 6.65 -5.48 2.71
C ILE A 153 6.11 -6.84 2.25
N PRO A 154 5.26 -7.56 3.03
CA PRO A 154 4.68 -8.81 2.58
C PRO A 154 3.89 -8.72 1.25
N ARG A 155 3.20 -7.61 1.02
CA ARG A 155 2.47 -7.40 -0.26
C ARG A 155 3.42 -7.36 -1.45
N VAL A 156 4.53 -6.65 -1.31
CA VAL A 156 5.57 -6.60 -2.35
C VAL A 156 6.20 -7.97 -2.54
N VAL A 157 6.52 -8.68 -1.45
CA VAL A 157 7.11 -10.03 -1.53
C VAL A 157 6.20 -10.98 -2.30
N ILE A 158 4.90 -11.02 -1.96
CA ILE A 158 3.93 -11.89 -2.63
C ILE A 158 3.76 -11.53 -4.11
N GLY A 159 3.77 -10.25 -4.44
CA GLY A 159 3.68 -9.79 -5.83
C GLY A 159 4.92 -10.11 -6.66
N MET A 160 6.11 -9.96 -6.07
CA MET A 160 7.38 -10.10 -6.77
C MET A 160 7.92 -11.54 -6.82
N LEU A 161 7.60 -12.37 -5.81
CA LEU A 161 8.17 -13.70 -5.68
C LEU A 161 7.87 -14.62 -6.87
N PRO A 162 6.64 -14.72 -7.42
CA PRO A 162 6.37 -15.52 -8.61
C PRO A 162 7.19 -15.09 -9.82
N VAL A 163 7.35 -13.78 -10.02
CA VAL A 163 8.12 -13.21 -11.12
C VAL A 163 9.59 -13.65 -11.02
N LEU A 164 10.18 -13.55 -9.84
CA LEU A 164 11.58 -13.88 -9.58
C LEU A 164 11.85 -15.40 -9.58
N VAL A 165 10.84 -16.20 -9.23
CA VAL A 165 10.94 -17.67 -9.28
C VAL A 165 10.89 -18.18 -10.72
N ASN A 166 10.04 -17.56 -11.55
CA ASN A 166 9.86 -17.94 -12.95
C ASN A 166 10.91 -17.32 -13.88
N PHE A 167 11.76 -16.43 -13.37
CA PHE A 167 12.84 -15.83 -14.15
C PHE A 167 13.86 -16.89 -14.57
N ASP A 168 14.16 -16.94 -15.87
CA ASP A 168 15.17 -17.87 -16.42
C ASP A 168 16.59 -17.40 -16.07
N ARG A 169 17.20 -18.08 -15.12
CA ARG A 169 18.56 -17.79 -14.65
C ARG A 169 19.66 -18.10 -15.69
N ALA A 170 19.36 -18.88 -16.73
CA ALA A 170 20.30 -19.12 -17.80
C ALA A 170 20.71 -17.83 -18.52
N GLN A 171 19.84 -16.85 -18.54
CA GLN A 171 20.13 -15.52 -19.10
C GLN A 171 21.25 -14.78 -18.33
N LEU A 172 21.28 -14.91 -17.00
CA LEU A 172 22.36 -14.32 -16.19
C LEU A 172 23.68 -15.06 -16.45
N ALA A 173 23.65 -16.39 -16.48
CA ALA A 173 24.84 -17.19 -16.78
C ALA A 173 25.39 -16.92 -18.19
N ALA A 174 24.51 -16.73 -19.17
CA ALA A 174 24.91 -16.35 -20.52
C ALA A 174 25.60 -14.96 -20.55
N ALA A 175 25.06 -13.97 -19.85
CA ALA A 175 25.67 -12.65 -19.74
C ALA A 175 27.08 -12.72 -19.07
N GLU A 176 27.20 -13.50 -18.00
CA GLU A 176 28.48 -13.72 -17.31
C GLU A 176 29.50 -14.45 -18.21
N SER A 177 29.04 -15.41 -19.03
CA SER A 177 29.89 -16.10 -20.01
C SER A 177 30.40 -15.16 -21.12
N LEU A 178 29.67 -14.09 -21.40
CA LEU A 178 30.08 -13.02 -22.32
C LEU A 178 30.95 -11.95 -21.64
N GLY A 179 31.35 -12.15 -20.38
CA GLY A 179 32.28 -11.26 -19.66
C GLY A 179 31.59 -10.21 -18.80
N ALA A 180 30.26 -10.24 -18.64
CA ALA A 180 29.57 -9.34 -17.74
C ALA A 180 29.88 -9.71 -16.28
N THR A 181 30.14 -8.70 -15.45
CA THR A 181 30.22 -8.91 -13.99
C THR A 181 28.81 -9.24 -13.43
N PRO A 182 28.72 -9.92 -12.26
CA PRO A 182 27.40 -10.20 -11.63
C PRO A 182 26.53 -8.96 -11.43
N SER A 183 27.14 -7.82 -11.13
CA SER A 183 26.42 -6.54 -11.01
C SER A 183 25.88 -6.04 -12.35
N GLN A 184 26.64 -6.21 -13.43
CA GLN A 184 26.20 -5.85 -14.78
C GLN A 184 25.07 -6.80 -15.25
N ALA A 185 25.21 -8.10 -15.05
CA ALA A 185 24.17 -9.08 -15.36
C ALA A 185 22.86 -8.76 -14.59
N PHE A 186 22.97 -8.45 -13.30
CA PHE A 186 21.80 -8.03 -12.50
C PHE A 186 21.15 -6.76 -13.05
N ARG A 187 21.93 -5.71 -13.34
CA ARG A 187 21.38 -4.40 -13.76
C ARG A 187 20.91 -4.37 -15.20
N GLN A 188 21.53 -5.15 -16.09
CA GLN A 188 21.25 -5.11 -17.54
C GLN A 188 20.32 -6.24 -18.00
N VAL A 189 20.22 -7.35 -17.26
CA VAL A 189 19.38 -8.48 -17.61
C VAL A 189 18.19 -8.65 -16.65
N LEU A 190 18.45 -8.80 -15.35
CA LEU A 190 17.36 -9.05 -14.39
C LEU A 190 16.51 -7.80 -14.13
N LEU A 191 17.15 -6.69 -13.78
CA LEU A 191 16.44 -5.48 -13.35
C LEU A 191 15.45 -4.94 -14.41
N PRO A 192 15.79 -4.87 -15.70
CA PRO A 192 14.82 -4.44 -16.71
C PRO A 192 13.61 -5.37 -16.80
N GLN A 193 13.79 -6.69 -16.72
CA GLN A 193 12.70 -7.66 -16.84
C GLN A 193 11.74 -7.66 -15.64
N VAL A 194 12.24 -7.32 -14.44
CA VAL A 194 11.41 -7.24 -13.23
C VAL A 194 10.93 -5.81 -12.93
N ALA A 195 11.35 -4.82 -13.70
CA ALA A 195 11.03 -3.41 -13.45
C ALA A 195 9.51 -3.15 -13.50
N ALA A 196 8.80 -3.71 -14.48
CA ALA A 196 7.36 -3.52 -14.63
C ALA A 196 6.57 -4.11 -13.44
N PRO A 197 6.76 -5.38 -13.03
CA PRO A 197 6.15 -5.92 -11.81
C PRO A 197 6.57 -5.16 -10.54
N MET A 198 7.79 -4.64 -10.48
CA MET A 198 8.25 -3.83 -9.36
C MET A 198 7.49 -2.51 -9.27
N VAL A 199 7.27 -1.81 -10.40
CA VAL A 199 6.45 -0.59 -10.45
C VAL A 199 5.00 -0.89 -10.09
N ALA A 200 4.42 -1.98 -10.58
CA ALA A 200 3.06 -2.40 -10.22
C ALA A 200 2.95 -2.67 -8.71
N SER A 201 3.92 -3.39 -8.11
CA SER A 201 3.97 -3.63 -6.67
C SER A 201 4.13 -2.34 -5.87
N PHE A 202 4.98 -1.40 -6.33
CA PHE A 202 5.13 -0.07 -5.74
C PHE A 202 3.81 0.70 -5.75
N CYS A 203 3.13 0.77 -6.91
CA CYS A 203 1.85 1.47 -7.03
C CYS A 203 0.76 0.84 -6.15
N LEU A 204 0.73 -0.49 -6.05
CA LEU A 204 -0.20 -1.18 -5.16
C LEU A 204 0.01 -0.77 -3.69
N VAL A 205 1.24 -0.84 -3.18
CA VAL A 205 1.52 -0.47 -1.79
C VAL A 205 1.39 1.04 -1.57
N ALA A 206 1.68 1.86 -2.57
CA ALA A 206 1.46 3.31 -2.54
C ALA A 206 -0.03 3.64 -2.36
N ALA A 207 -0.92 3.02 -3.12
CA ALA A 207 -2.36 3.20 -2.97
C ALA A 207 -2.86 2.75 -1.59
N VAL A 208 -2.33 1.65 -1.06
CA VAL A 208 -2.67 1.16 0.30
C VAL A 208 -2.28 2.18 1.37
N VAL A 209 -1.08 2.77 1.28
CA VAL A 209 -0.62 3.79 2.26
C VAL A 209 -1.42 5.08 2.10
N PHE A 210 -1.66 5.52 0.86
CA PHE A 210 -2.40 6.76 0.60
C PHE A 210 -3.80 6.75 1.22
N GLY A 211 -4.46 5.58 1.24
CA GLY A 211 -5.76 5.37 1.89
C GLY A 211 -5.68 4.87 3.34
N ALA A 212 -4.48 4.73 3.95
CA ALA A 212 -4.33 4.13 5.27
C ALA A 212 -4.86 5.04 6.38
N TYR A 213 -5.98 4.67 6.98
CA TYR A 213 -6.63 5.39 8.07
C TYR A 213 -6.32 4.80 9.45
N GLY A 214 -6.60 3.49 9.64
CA GLY A 214 -6.61 2.88 10.98
C GLY A 214 -5.24 2.92 11.69
N THR A 215 -4.17 2.61 10.96
CA THR A 215 -2.80 2.67 11.51
C THR A 215 -2.41 4.10 11.86
N ALA A 216 -2.76 5.06 10.99
CA ALA A 216 -2.45 6.46 11.21
C ALA A 216 -3.21 7.02 12.42
N LEU A 217 -4.52 6.77 12.53
CA LEU A 217 -5.31 7.24 13.65
C LEU A 217 -4.79 6.72 14.98
N ALA A 218 -4.44 5.44 15.06
CA ALA A 218 -3.97 4.83 16.30
C ALA A 218 -2.58 5.31 16.74
N LEU A 219 -1.65 5.56 15.78
CA LEU A 219 -0.29 5.97 16.11
C LEU A 219 -0.15 7.48 16.30
N VAL A 220 -0.70 8.29 15.40
CA VAL A 220 -0.47 9.74 15.40
C VAL A 220 -1.73 10.56 15.71
N GLY A 221 -2.87 9.90 15.90
CA GLY A 221 -4.15 10.58 16.11
C GLY A 221 -4.51 11.48 14.93
N THR A 222 -5.18 12.58 15.20
CA THR A 222 -5.59 13.57 14.16
C THR A 222 -4.54 14.65 13.92
N GLN A 223 -3.36 14.58 14.53
CA GLN A 223 -2.35 15.65 14.47
C GLN A 223 -1.54 15.65 13.17
N LEU A 224 -1.43 14.49 12.50
CA LEU A 224 -0.73 14.40 11.23
C LEU A 224 -1.64 14.86 10.07
N PRO A 225 -1.24 15.88 9.28
CA PRO A 225 -2.03 16.33 8.15
C PRO A 225 -1.92 15.34 6.98
N ILE A 226 -2.79 14.32 6.97
CA ILE A 226 -2.98 13.39 5.86
C ILE A 226 -4.47 13.29 5.50
N LEU A 227 -4.76 13.00 4.22
CA LEU A 227 -6.12 13.00 3.70
C LEU A 227 -7.09 12.06 4.44
N PRO A 228 -6.72 10.81 4.81
CA PRO A 228 -7.63 9.94 5.55
C PRO A 228 -8.01 10.48 6.94
N LEU A 229 -7.09 11.14 7.65
CA LEU A 229 -7.38 11.77 8.95
C LEU A 229 -8.18 13.05 8.77
N ARG A 230 -7.95 13.81 7.69
CA ARG A 230 -8.79 14.97 7.34
C ARG A 230 -10.22 14.55 7.01
N LEU A 231 -10.41 13.43 6.30
CA LEU A 231 -11.72 12.85 6.05
C LEU A 231 -12.43 12.51 7.36
N TYR A 232 -11.71 11.89 8.29
CA TYR A 232 -12.25 11.56 9.62
C TYR A 232 -12.69 12.83 10.38
N SER A 233 -11.89 13.90 10.37
CA SER A 233 -12.25 15.14 11.07
C SER A 233 -13.53 15.79 10.50
N LEU A 234 -13.77 15.71 9.19
CA LEU A 234 -14.99 16.22 8.56
C LEU A 234 -16.27 15.49 9.00
N ILE A 235 -16.15 14.25 9.49
CA ILE A 235 -17.28 13.42 9.91
C ILE A 235 -17.47 13.48 11.43
N SER A 236 -16.36 13.53 12.21
CA SER A 236 -16.37 13.35 13.66
C SER A 236 -16.52 14.63 14.47
N GLU A 237 -16.30 15.80 13.86
CA GLU A 237 -16.41 17.10 14.55
C GLU A 237 -17.87 17.59 14.63
N THR A 238 -18.16 18.40 15.67
CA THR A 238 -19.46 19.05 15.82
C THR A 238 -19.68 19.98 14.63
N GLY A 239 -20.73 19.77 13.83
CA GLY A 239 -20.98 20.51 12.60
C GLY A 239 -20.46 19.80 11.34
N SER A 240 -20.50 18.47 11.33
CA SER A 240 -20.05 17.61 10.23
C SER A 240 -20.53 18.09 8.85
N ASP A 241 -19.59 18.23 7.91
CA ASP A 241 -19.87 18.53 6.49
C ASP A 241 -19.81 17.22 5.68
N PHE A 242 -20.93 16.46 5.71
CA PHE A 242 -21.02 15.19 4.99
C PHE A 242 -20.79 15.31 3.47
N PRO A 243 -21.31 16.34 2.76
CA PRO A 243 -20.99 16.51 1.35
C PRO A 243 -19.49 16.78 1.09
N ALA A 244 -18.81 17.56 1.94
CA ALA A 244 -17.36 17.74 1.80
C ALA A 244 -16.58 16.47 2.13
N ALA A 245 -17.00 15.71 3.13
CA ALA A 245 -16.43 14.39 3.45
C ALA A 245 -16.62 13.41 2.27
N ALA A 246 -17.81 13.37 1.66
CA ALA A 246 -18.07 12.56 0.49
C ALA A 246 -17.21 12.97 -0.72
N ALA A 247 -17.07 14.27 -0.98
CA ALA A 247 -16.19 14.79 -2.02
C ALA A 247 -14.72 14.40 -1.78
N LEU A 248 -14.23 14.51 -0.54
CA LEU A 248 -12.87 14.11 -0.18
C LEU A 248 -12.67 12.59 -0.30
N ALA A 249 -13.66 11.78 0.08
CA ALA A 249 -13.61 10.33 -0.08
C ALA A 249 -13.51 9.93 -1.57
N LEU A 250 -14.27 10.58 -2.46
CA LEU A 250 -14.15 10.36 -3.91
C LEU A 250 -12.77 10.76 -4.44
N LEU A 251 -12.20 11.88 -3.97
CA LEU A 251 -10.87 12.31 -4.38
C LEU A 251 -9.79 11.30 -3.95
N ILE A 252 -9.87 10.78 -2.72
CA ILE A 252 -8.94 9.73 -2.25
C ILE A 252 -9.11 8.47 -3.09
N THR A 253 -10.35 8.04 -3.34
CA THR A 253 -10.64 6.85 -4.16
C THR A 253 -10.12 7.01 -5.58
N ALA A 254 -10.35 8.17 -6.20
CA ALA A 254 -9.84 8.48 -7.54
C ALA A 254 -8.31 8.49 -7.58
N ALA A 255 -7.66 9.09 -6.57
CA ALA A 255 -6.19 9.08 -6.47
C ALA A 255 -5.62 7.67 -6.33
N CYS A 256 -6.18 6.84 -5.43
CA CYS A 256 -5.77 5.44 -5.27
C CYS A 256 -5.98 4.64 -6.56
N SER A 257 -7.12 4.82 -7.23
CA SER A 257 -7.40 4.15 -8.51
C SER A 257 -6.43 4.60 -9.60
N ALA A 258 -6.11 5.89 -9.68
CA ALA A 258 -5.12 6.42 -10.62
C ALA A 258 -3.71 5.87 -10.37
N ILE A 259 -3.31 5.74 -9.10
CA ILE A 259 -2.01 5.14 -8.74
C ILE A 259 -1.95 3.68 -9.20
N ILE A 260 -2.98 2.87 -8.92
CA ILE A 260 -3.02 1.45 -9.30
C ILE A 260 -3.04 1.29 -10.81
N THR A 261 -3.93 2.01 -11.51
CA THR A 261 -4.05 1.92 -12.97
C THR A 261 -2.77 2.35 -13.69
N THR A 262 -2.05 3.33 -13.13
CA THR A 262 -0.73 3.72 -13.66
C THR A 262 0.27 2.57 -13.54
N GLY A 263 0.30 1.88 -12.41
CA GLY A 263 1.16 0.71 -12.21
C GLY A 263 0.86 -0.43 -13.18
N GLU A 264 -0.41 -0.75 -13.38
CA GLU A 264 -0.85 -1.79 -14.32
C GLU A 264 -0.58 -1.41 -15.78
N TRP A 265 -0.78 -0.15 -16.13
CA TRP A 265 -0.50 0.32 -17.49
C TRP A 265 1.00 0.26 -17.84
N VAL A 266 1.87 0.62 -16.89
CA VAL A 266 3.33 0.45 -17.06
C VAL A 266 3.67 -1.03 -17.22
N GLY A 267 3.07 -1.91 -16.39
CA GLY A 267 3.25 -3.36 -16.45
C GLY A 267 2.85 -3.92 -17.82
N SER A 268 1.66 -3.60 -18.29
CA SER A 268 1.11 -4.13 -19.55
C SER A 268 1.84 -3.66 -20.82
N ARG A 269 2.45 -2.48 -20.79
CA ARG A 269 3.29 -1.99 -21.90
C ARG A 269 4.59 -2.75 -22.01
N HIS A 270 5.19 -3.11 -20.90
CA HIS A 270 6.47 -3.82 -20.89
C HIS A 270 6.34 -5.25 -21.42
N GLU A 271 5.25 -5.95 -21.10
CA GLU A 271 4.97 -7.29 -21.62
C GLU A 271 4.77 -7.34 -23.15
N ARG A 272 4.40 -6.23 -23.79
CA ARG A 272 4.22 -6.16 -25.26
C ARG A 272 5.53 -5.95 -26.03
N HIS A 273 6.61 -5.66 -25.34
CA HIS A 273 7.93 -5.39 -25.95
C HIS A 273 8.96 -6.50 -25.67
N LEU A 274 8.57 -7.54 -24.93
CA LEU A 274 9.31 -8.79 -24.72
C LEU A 274 8.70 -9.92 -25.54
#